data_33bc3746b086d7265588f9963f1e55e9
#
_entry.id   33bc3746b086d7265588f9963f1e55e9
#
_cell.length_a   1.000
_cell.length_b   1.000
_cell.length_c   1.000
_cell.angle_alpha   90.00
_cell.angle_beta   90.00
_cell.angle_gamma   90.00
#
_symmetry.space_group_name_H-M   'P 1'
#
loop_
_entity.id
_entity.type
_entity.pdbx_description
1 polymer ?
#
loop_
_entity_poly.entity_id
_entity_poly.type
_entity_poly.pdbx_seq_one_letter_code
_entity_poly.pdbx_strand_id
1 'polypeptide(L)'
;MLPVGLVVTREIMKLASIVISLIVLPPCWGHSAASESSVSEPITVPLWVEGKAPNGDGTFDPKNAVMSVHRPRKPNGAVIVICPGGGYGGVVIGPEGHGIAKWLNEHGITGVVLRYRLPRGRSSVPLLDVQQALRIVRARGPEEWGCDPSRLGVMGFSAGGHLASTAVTHFDQGDPKSPSPVGRASCRPDFGILIYPVITMGAGTHGGSRRNLLGVDPPKDQVELYSNEKQVTQTTPPCYLAHAKDDGPVPPLNSRLFHEALRSAGVESEYLELPSGGHGLNGYKGPMWEAWQNGLLTWMRRIKVLGGF
;
A
#
# COMPACT_ATOMS: atom_id res chain seq x y z
N MET A 1 -100.27 -23.52 -46.39
CA MET A 1 -101.44 -23.04 -45.64
C MET A 1 -100.89 -22.12 -44.55
N LEU A 2 -101.53 -20.95 -44.52
CA LEU A 2 -101.36 -19.74 -43.70
C LEU A 2 -101.45 -20.04 -42.17
N PRO A 3 -101.26 -19.04 -41.24
CA PRO A 3 -100.82 -17.62 -41.38
C PRO A 3 -99.82 -17.18 -40.28
N VAL A 4 -99.10 -16.10 -40.51
CA VAL A 4 -99.14 -14.74 -39.94
C VAL A 4 -99.34 -14.60 -38.44
N GLY A 5 -98.39 -13.96 -37.81
CA GLY A 5 -98.49 -13.42 -36.47
C GLY A 5 -97.38 -12.44 -36.18
N LEU A 6 -97.64 -11.16 -36.53
CA LEU A 6 -96.86 -9.99 -36.25
C LEU A 6 -97.06 -9.56 -34.77
N VAL A 7 -96.05 -9.41 -33.95
CA VAL A 7 -96.17 -8.64 -32.72
C VAL A 7 -94.94 -7.74 -32.55
N VAL A 8 -95.23 -6.45 -32.58
CA VAL A 8 -94.37 -5.33 -32.28
C VAL A 8 -94.24 -5.19 -30.78
N THR A 9 -93.08 -5.13 -30.23
CA THR A 9 -92.85 -4.57 -28.89
C THR A 9 -91.55 -3.74 -28.81
N ARG A 10 -91.76 -2.49 -28.63
CA ARG A 10 -91.09 -1.37 -28.01
C ARG A 10 -89.57 -1.56 -27.66
N GLU A 11 -88.80 -0.70 -28.31
CA GLU A 11 -87.48 -0.29 -27.90
C GLU A 11 -87.49 0.35 -26.49
N ILE A 12 -86.55 -0.07 -25.60
CA ILE A 12 -86.15 0.66 -24.41
C ILE A 12 -84.70 1.01 -24.64
N MET A 13 -84.43 2.28 -24.93
CA MET A 13 -83.13 2.88 -24.91
C MET A 13 -82.52 2.81 -23.47
N LYS A 14 -81.49 2.08 -23.26
CA LYS A 14 -80.66 2.20 -22.11
C LYS A 14 -79.43 3.06 -22.42
N LEU A 15 -79.40 4.27 -21.92
CA LEU A 15 -78.17 5.10 -21.86
C LEU A 15 -77.10 4.35 -21.09
N ALA A 16 -76.03 4.01 -21.76
CA ALA A 16 -74.79 3.54 -21.11
C ALA A 16 -73.96 4.77 -20.71
N SER A 17 -73.91 5.04 -19.43
CA SER A 17 -72.95 6.02 -18.85
C SER A 17 -71.53 5.48 -18.92
N ILE A 18 -70.77 6.08 -19.83
CA ILE A 18 -69.32 5.81 -19.89
C ILE A 18 -68.66 6.56 -18.70
N VAL A 19 -68.30 5.82 -17.67
CA VAL A 19 -67.42 6.31 -16.58
C VAL A 19 -65.99 6.25 -17.07
N ILE A 20 -65.42 7.39 -17.47
CA ILE A 20 -63.99 7.52 -17.75
C ILE A 20 -63.27 7.57 -16.42
N SER A 21 -62.74 6.44 -15.96
CA SER A 21 -61.80 6.42 -14.85
C SER A 21 -60.46 7.02 -15.31
N LEU A 22 -60.16 8.25 -14.90
CA LEU A 22 -58.84 8.83 -15.00
C LEU A 22 -57.91 8.04 -14.05
N ILE A 23 -57.10 7.15 -14.62
CA ILE A 23 -55.97 6.55 -13.89
C ILE A 23 -54.88 7.63 -13.78
N VAL A 24 -54.84 8.32 -12.64
CA VAL A 24 -53.69 9.17 -12.27
C VAL A 24 -52.55 8.23 -11.91
N LEU A 25 -51.63 8.03 -12.86
CA LEU A 25 -50.33 7.39 -12.56
C LEU A 25 -49.52 8.34 -11.65
N PRO A 26 -49.01 7.88 -10.49
CA PRO A 26 -48.11 8.70 -9.72
C PRO A 26 -46.82 8.98 -10.54
N PRO A 27 -46.20 10.18 -10.40
CA PRO A 27 -44.95 10.45 -11.08
C PRO A 27 -43.90 9.43 -10.59
N CYS A 28 -43.38 8.64 -11.52
CA CYS A 28 -42.15 7.86 -11.28
C CYS A 28 -41.01 8.84 -11.00
N TRP A 29 -40.85 9.19 -9.77
CA TRP A 29 -39.58 9.73 -9.31
C TRP A 29 -38.58 8.58 -9.44
N GLY A 30 -37.92 8.53 -10.58
CA GLY A 30 -36.75 7.70 -10.76
C GLY A 30 -35.71 8.14 -9.71
N HIS A 31 -35.66 7.44 -8.59
CA HIS A 31 -34.47 7.41 -7.79
C HIS A 31 -33.43 6.76 -8.70
N SER A 32 -32.68 7.60 -9.42
CA SER A 32 -31.36 7.23 -9.89
C SER A 32 -30.58 6.90 -8.63
N ALA A 33 -30.60 5.62 -8.26
CA ALA A 33 -29.59 5.08 -7.36
C ALA A 33 -28.27 5.40 -8.09
N ALA A 34 -27.61 6.46 -7.63
CA ALA A 34 -26.22 6.68 -7.97
C ALA A 34 -25.54 5.35 -7.63
N SER A 35 -25.11 4.63 -8.66
CA SER A 35 -24.35 3.40 -8.47
C SER A 35 -23.21 3.77 -7.54
N GLU A 36 -23.25 3.25 -6.32
CA GLU A 36 -22.07 3.24 -5.45
C GLU A 36 -20.99 2.58 -6.29
N SER A 37 -20.10 3.42 -6.84
CA SER A 37 -19.05 2.97 -7.71
C SER A 37 -18.13 2.09 -6.85
N SER A 38 -18.21 0.80 -7.08
CA SER A 38 -17.37 -0.22 -6.48
C SER A 38 -15.91 0.25 -6.49
N VAL A 39 -15.26 0.21 -5.33
CA VAL A 39 -13.82 0.32 -5.23
C VAL A 39 -13.26 -0.76 -6.16
N SER A 40 -12.49 -0.38 -7.17
CA SER A 40 -11.93 -1.34 -8.11
C SER A 40 -11.06 -2.35 -7.37
N GLU A 41 -11.23 -3.64 -7.68
CA GLU A 41 -10.35 -4.68 -7.15
C GLU A 41 -8.88 -4.36 -7.45
N PRO A 42 -7.97 -4.70 -6.53
CA PRO A 42 -6.55 -4.42 -6.72
C PRO A 42 -5.98 -5.20 -7.91
N ILE A 43 -5.15 -4.55 -8.70
CA ILE A 43 -4.47 -5.17 -9.84
C ILE A 43 -3.26 -5.95 -9.30
N THR A 44 -3.22 -7.26 -9.54
CA THR A 44 -2.08 -8.10 -9.15
C THR A 44 -1.03 -8.11 -10.25
N VAL A 45 0.21 -7.77 -9.87
CA VAL A 45 1.37 -7.71 -10.78
C VAL A 45 2.48 -8.61 -10.23
N PRO A 46 2.93 -9.64 -10.98
CA PRO A 46 4.08 -10.43 -10.59
C PRO A 46 5.35 -9.59 -10.70
N LEU A 47 6.29 -9.75 -9.74
CA LEU A 47 7.56 -9.04 -9.76
C LEU A 47 8.54 -9.62 -10.78
N TRP A 48 8.52 -10.94 -10.93
CA TRP A 48 9.50 -11.67 -11.73
C TRP A 48 8.80 -12.49 -12.81
N VAL A 49 9.43 -12.56 -13.97
CA VAL A 49 9.01 -13.51 -15.01
C VAL A 49 9.17 -14.92 -14.45
N GLU A 50 8.27 -15.80 -14.76
CA GLU A 50 8.24 -17.17 -14.25
C GLU A 50 9.61 -17.87 -14.36
N GLY A 51 10.09 -18.42 -13.22
CA GLY A 51 11.40 -19.09 -13.11
C GLY A 51 12.62 -18.18 -13.11
N LYS A 52 12.49 -16.84 -13.17
CA LYS A 52 13.63 -15.90 -13.26
C LYS A 52 13.82 -15.01 -12.03
N ALA A 53 13.22 -15.34 -10.89
CA ALA A 53 13.47 -14.59 -9.66
C ALA A 53 14.92 -14.79 -9.20
N PRO A 54 15.72 -13.70 -9.02
CA PRO A 54 17.11 -13.83 -8.61
C PRO A 54 17.21 -14.40 -7.20
N ASN A 55 18.32 -15.10 -6.89
CA ASN A 55 18.57 -15.82 -5.63
C ASN A 55 17.47 -16.83 -5.25
N GLY A 56 16.62 -17.20 -6.20
CA GLY A 56 15.73 -18.33 -6.09
C GLY A 56 16.50 -19.60 -6.43
N ASP A 57 16.65 -20.48 -5.46
CA ASP A 57 17.29 -21.79 -5.61
C ASP A 57 16.26 -22.92 -5.72
N GLY A 58 15.08 -22.61 -6.22
CA GLY A 58 13.94 -23.52 -6.27
C GLY A 58 13.17 -23.65 -4.93
N THR A 59 13.72 -23.13 -3.82
CA THR A 59 13.02 -23.11 -2.53
C THR A 59 12.11 -21.88 -2.36
N PHE A 60 12.24 -20.89 -3.22
CA PHE A 60 11.41 -19.68 -3.22
C PHE A 60 10.45 -19.74 -4.40
N ASP A 61 9.17 -19.89 -4.11
CA ASP A 61 8.12 -19.81 -5.12
C ASP A 61 8.03 -18.35 -5.62
N PRO A 62 8.34 -18.08 -6.91
CA PRO A 62 8.23 -16.73 -7.47
C PRO A 62 6.81 -16.18 -7.44
N LYS A 63 5.78 -17.04 -7.33
CA LYS A 63 4.38 -16.65 -7.13
C LYS A 63 4.16 -15.90 -5.81
N ASN A 64 5.07 -16.04 -4.84
CA ASN A 64 5.03 -15.28 -3.60
C ASN A 64 5.61 -13.86 -3.74
N ALA A 65 6.29 -13.56 -4.84
CA ALA A 65 6.81 -12.23 -5.14
C ALA A 65 5.85 -11.48 -6.06
N VAL A 66 4.81 -10.88 -5.48
CA VAL A 66 3.77 -10.15 -6.21
C VAL A 66 3.47 -8.82 -5.53
N MET A 67 2.97 -7.87 -6.30
CA MET A 67 2.42 -6.64 -5.76
C MET A 67 0.95 -6.49 -6.16
N SER A 68 0.15 -5.88 -5.27
CA SER A 68 -1.25 -5.55 -5.48
C SER A 68 -1.40 -4.04 -5.55
N VAL A 69 -1.77 -3.51 -6.70
CA VAL A 69 -1.92 -2.08 -6.95
C VAL A 69 -3.34 -1.64 -6.64
N HIS A 70 -3.50 -0.81 -5.61
CA HIS A 70 -4.74 -0.16 -5.22
C HIS A 70 -4.77 1.26 -5.79
N ARG A 71 -5.62 1.51 -6.77
CA ARG A 71 -5.76 2.83 -7.40
C ARG A 71 -6.86 3.63 -6.73
N PRO A 72 -6.62 4.88 -6.35
CA PRO A 72 -7.68 5.78 -5.90
C PRO A 72 -8.57 6.18 -7.07
N ARG A 73 -9.81 6.59 -6.80
CA ARG A 73 -10.73 7.10 -7.83
C ARG A 73 -10.18 8.34 -8.55
N LYS A 74 -9.48 9.20 -7.81
CA LYS A 74 -8.85 10.43 -8.31
C LYS A 74 -7.37 10.41 -7.91
N PRO A 75 -6.47 9.84 -8.72
CA PRO A 75 -5.05 9.82 -8.41
C PRO A 75 -4.48 11.24 -8.36
N ASN A 76 -3.68 11.53 -7.33
CA ASN A 76 -2.91 12.77 -7.25
C ASN A 76 -1.48 12.63 -7.78
N GLY A 77 -1.12 11.45 -8.28
CA GLY A 77 0.18 11.09 -8.82
C GLY A 77 1.11 10.44 -7.80
N ALA A 78 0.97 10.71 -6.50
CA ALA A 78 1.81 10.06 -5.49
C ALA A 78 1.54 8.54 -5.42
N VAL A 79 2.61 7.75 -5.22
CA VAL A 79 2.53 6.30 -5.12
C VAL A 79 3.44 5.79 -4.02
N ILE A 80 3.00 4.80 -3.27
CA ILE A 80 3.75 4.23 -2.15
C ILE A 80 3.76 2.70 -2.26
N VAL A 81 4.97 2.13 -2.31
CA VAL A 81 5.20 0.68 -2.15
C VAL A 81 5.18 0.35 -0.68
N ILE A 82 4.29 -0.54 -0.26
CA ILE A 82 4.03 -0.90 1.13
C ILE A 82 4.63 -2.26 1.43
N CYS A 83 5.53 -2.31 2.42
CA CYS A 83 6.19 -3.51 2.93
C CYS A 83 5.57 -3.88 4.29
N PRO A 84 4.61 -4.83 4.37
CA PRO A 84 4.03 -5.24 5.65
C PRO A 84 5.05 -5.95 6.54
N GLY A 85 4.83 -5.91 7.86
CA GLY A 85 5.63 -6.62 8.85
C GLY A 85 5.38 -8.13 8.88
N GLY A 86 5.80 -8.76 9.98
CA GLY A 86 5.66 -10.21 10.22
C GLY A 86 6.98 -10.88 10.57
N GLY A 87 7.97 -10.12 11.07
CA GLY A 87 9.24 -10.65 11.58
C GLY A 87 10.10 -11.37 10.55
N TYR A 88 9.88 -11.14 9.24
CA TYR A 88 10.46 -11.93 8.14
C TYR A 88 10.11 -13.43 8.17
N GLY A 89 9.25 -13.87 9.09
CA GLY A 89 8.69 -15.22 9.15
C GLY A 89 7.29 -15.33 8.52
N GLY A 90 6.68 -14.21 8.22
CA GLY A 90 5.38 -14.06 7.58
C GLY A 90 5.21 -12.66 7.00
N VAL A 91 4.03 -12.37 6.46
CA VAL A 91 3.64 -11.05 5.93
C VAL A 91 2.25 -10.69 6.44
N VAL A 92 2.14 -9.60 7.22
CA VAL A 92 0.87 -9.09 7.79
C VAL A 92 0.11 -8.32 6.71
N ILE A 93 -0.30 -9.02 5.65
CA ILE A 93 -0.79 -8.44 4.40
C ILE A 93 -2.11 -7.67 4.55
N GLY A 94 -2.95 -8.00 5.55
CA GLY A 94 -4.25 -7.37 5.77
C GLY A 94 -4.13 -5.95 6.31
N PRO A 95 -3.89 -5.78 7.63
CA PRO A 95 -3.88 -4.46 8.27
C PRO A 95 -2.71 -3.58 7.84
N GLU A 96 -1.49 -4.14 7.67
CA GLU A 96 -0.29 -3.39 7.29
C GLU A 96 -0.06 -3.32 5.77
N GLY A 97 -0.91 -3.98 4.99
CA GLY A 97 -0.88 -3.96 3.53
C GLY A 97 -2.16 -3.36 2.94
N HIS A 98 -3.16 -4.20 2.67
CA HIS A 98 -4.40 -3.78 2.01
C HIS A 98 -5.18 -2.71 2.78
N GLY A 99 -5.18 -2.75 4.13
CA GLY A 99 -5.79 -1.72 4.97
C GLY A 99 -5.15 -0.35 4.75
N ILE A 100 -3.82 -0.31 4.73
CA ILE A 100 -3.05 0.91 4.47
C ILE A 100 -3.26 1.42 3.04
N ALA A 101 -3.25 0.54 2.05
CA ALA A 101 -3.47 0.93 0.66
C ALA A 101 -4.85 1.57 0.44
N LYS A 102 -5.88 1.05 1.11
CA LYS A 102 -7.23 1.64 1.09
C LYS A 102 -7.24 3.03 1.73
N TRP A 103 -6.61 3.18 2.91
CA TRP A 103 -6.48 4.47 3.56
C TRP A 103 -5.72 5.49 2.69
N LEU A 104 -4.62 5.10 2.04
CA LEU A 104 -3.89 5.96 1.09
C LEU A 104 -4.79 6.39 -0.09
N ASN A 105 -5.65 5.50 -0.58
CA ASN A 105 -6.57 5.82 -1.67
C ASN A 105 -7.60 6.89 -1.29
N GLU A 106 -8.00 7.01 -0.01
CA GLU A 106 -8.87 8.09 0.49
C GLU A 106 -8.20 9.46 0.32
N HIS A 107 -6.86 9.48 0.27
CA HIS A 107 -6.05 10.69 0.06
C HIS A 107 -5.52 10.85 -1.38
N GLY A 108 -6.04 10.09 -2.33
CA GLY A 108 -5.65 10.16 -3.73
C GLY A 108 -4.29 9.53 -4.05
N ILE A 109 -3.68 8.80 -3.10
CA ILE A 109 -2.38 8.16 -3.24
C ILE A 109 -2.58 6.72 -3.71
N THR A 110 -1.84 6.29 -4.72
CA THR A 110 -1.81 4.89 -5.15
C THR A 110 -1.01 4.04 -4.15
N GLY A 111 -1.66 3.03 -3.56
CA GLY A 111 -1.02 2.08 -2.65
C GLY A 111 -0.62 0.80 -3.38
N VAL A 112 0.65 0.40 -3.29
CA VAL A 112 1.18 -0.83 -3.91
C VAL A 112 1.62 -1.78 -2.81
N VAL A 113 0.79 -2.77 -2.51
CA VAL A 113 1.07 -3.74 -1.44
C VAL A 113 2.02 -4.80 -1.95
N LEU A 114 3.21 -4.88 -1.36
CA LEU A 114 4.22 -5.85 -1.71
C LEU A 114 4.12 -7.12 -0.85
N ARG A 115 3.89 -8.24 -1.50
CA ARG A 115 4.13 -9.56 -0.91
C ARG A 115 5.54 -9.98 -1.34
N TYR A 116 6.52 -9.69 -0.49
CA TYR A 116 7.92 -10.07 -0.72
C TYR A 116 8.19 -11.52 -0.29
N ARG A 117 9.18 -12.16 -0.91
CA ARG A 117 9.65 -13.50 -0.53
C ARG A 117 10.32 -13.44 0.85
N LEU A 118 10.00 -14.42 1.70
CA LEU A 118 10.61 -14.53 3.03
C LEU A 118 12.07 -14.99 2.91
N PRO A 119 13.01 -14.37 3.63
CA PRO A 119 14.45 -14.54 3.39
C PRO A 119 14.99 -15.92 3.76
N ARG A 120 14.52 -16.53 4.86
CA ARG A 120 15.05 -17.79 5.38
C ARG A 120 16.58 -17.81 5.51
N GLY A 121 17.14 -16.73 6.07
CA GLY A 121 18.59 -16.52 6.17
C GLY A 121 19.28 -15.97 4.91
N ARG A 122 18.54 -15.69 3.83
CA ARG A 122 19.06 -15.08 2.59
C ARG A 122 18.62 -13.63 2.50
N SER A 123 19.36 -12.78 3.18
CA SER A 123 19.03 -11.36 3.44
C SER A 123 18.76 -10.53 2.19
N SER A 124 19.39 -10.86 1.06
CA SER A 124 19.18 -10.13 -0.21
C SER A 124 17.82 -10.40 -0.87
N VAL A 125 17.16 -11.52 -0.58
CA VAL A 125 15.92 -11.94 -1.28
C VAL A 125 14.79 -10.90 -1.15
N PRO A 126 14.38 -10.46 0.05
CA PRO A 126 13.33 -9.45 0.16
C PRO A 126 13.77 -8.07 -0.38
N LEU A 127 15.07 -7.73 -0.28
CA LEU A 127 15.60 -6.49 -0.83
C LEU A 127 15.45 -6.46 -2.36
N LEU A 128 15.80 -7.54 -3.04
CA LEU A 128 15.62 -7.65 -4.50
C LEU A 128 14.16 -7.50 -4.90
N ASP A 129 13.23 -8.03 -4.12
CA ASP A 129 11.80 -7.91 -4.40
C ASP A 129 11.29 -6.47 -4.25
N VAL A 130 11.67 -5.75 -3.20
CA VAL A 130 11.27 -4.35 -3.04
C VAL A 130 11.93 -3.44 -4.09
N GLN A 131 13.18 -3.67 -4.42
CA GLN A 131 13.87 -2.95 -5.49
C GLN A 131 13.17 -3.16 -6.84
N GLN A 132 12.79 -4.40 -7.15
CA GLN A 132 12.06 -4.73 -8.37
C GLN A 132 10.68 -4.07 -8.40
N ALA A 133 9.95 -4.06 -7.27
CA ALA A 133 8.67 -3.38 -7.17
C ALA A 133 8.81 -1.87 -7.46
N LEU A 134 9.81 -1.21 -6.85
CA LEU A 134 10.10 0.21 -7.08
C LEU A 134 10.43 0.49 -8.55
N ARG A 135 11.23 -0.37 -9.21
CA ARG A 135 11.54 -0.25 -10.64
C ARG A 135 10.29 -0.40 -11.52
N ILE A 136 9.46 -1.41 -11.23
CA ILE A 136 8.22 -1.63 -11.98
C ILE A 136 7.29 -0.42 -11.84
N VAL A 137 7.10 0.10 -10.62
CA VAL A 137 6.27 1.27 -10.38
C VAL A 137 6.82 2.50 -11.10
N ARG A 138 8.12 2.73 -11.04
CA ARG A 138 8.76 3.89 -11.71
C ARG A 138 8.66 3.81 -13.23
N ALA A 139 8.83 2.62 -13.81
CA ALA A 139 8.84 2.43 -15.26
C ALA A 139 7.44 2.34 -15.88
N ARG A 140 6.48 1.71 -15.18
CA ARG A 140 5.15 1.40 -15.73
C ARG A 140 4.04 2.24 -15.10
N GLY A 141 4.25 2.72 -13.88
CA GLY A 141 3.24 3.46 -13.11
C GLY A 141 2.67 4.70 -13.79
N PRO A 142 3.46 5.51 -14.51
CA PRO A 142 2.96 6.68 -15.23
C PRO A 142 1.86 6.33 -16.24
N GLU A 143 2.08 5.34 -17.07
CA GLU A 143 1.16 4.95 -18.13
C GLU A 143 0.01 4.09 -17.62
N GLU A 144 0.30 3.12 -16.75
CA GLU A 144 -0.70 2.12 -16.35
C GLU A 144 -1.57 2.59 -15.16
N TRP A 145 -1.01 3.41 -14.24
CA TRP A 145 -1.69 3.75 -12.99
C TRP A 145 -1.80 5.25 -12.71
N GLY A 146 -1.29 6.10 -13.61
CA GLY A 146 -1.32 7.57 -13.44
C GLY A 146 -0.41 8.07 -12.32
N CYS A 147 0.69 7.36 -12.05
CA CYS A 147 1.67 7.73 -11.03
C CYS A 147 2.71 8.71 -11.56
N ASP A 148 3.15 9.62 -10.71
CA ASP A 148 4.30 10.48 -10.99
C ASP A 148 5.59 9.76 -10.54
N PRO A 149 6.53 9.45 -11.44
CA PRO A 149 7.74 8.71 -11.12
C PRO A 149 8.69 9.45 -10.18
N SER A 150 8.48 10.75 -9.94
CA SER A 150 9.23 11.58 -8.99
C SER A 150 8.58 11.69 -7.62
N ARG A 151 7.44 11.02 -7.40
CA ARG A 151 6.71 10.98 -6.13
C ARG A 151 6.43 9.54 -5.67
N LEU A 152 7.45 8.67 -5.80
CA LEU A 152 7.44 7.27 -5.44
C LEU A 152 8.06 7.05 -4.06
N GLY A 153 7.24 6.71 -3.07
CA GLY A 153 7.68 6.36 -1.71
C GLY A 153 7.76 4.87 -1.45
N VAL A 154 8.48 4.51 -0.38
CA VAL A 154 8.42 3.19 0.24
C VAL A 154 7.96 3.32 1.68
N MET A 155 7.04 2.47 2.10
CA MET A 155 6.50 2.42 3.47
C MET A 155 6.71 1.01 4.04
N GLY A 156 7.04 0.93 5.33
CA GLY A 156 7.13 -0.37 5.98
C GLY A 156 6.81 -0.35 7.46
N PHE A 157 6.35 -1.51 7.94
CA PHE A 157 5.91 -1.75 9.31
C PHE A 157 6.78 -2.83 9.94
N SER A 158 7.26 -2.64 11.18
CA SER A 158 8.00 -3.69 11.90
C SER A 158 9.20 -4.21 11.09
N ALA A 159 9.26 -5.51 10.80
CA ALA A 159 10.25 -6.09 9.89
C ALA A 159 10.14 -5.57 8.45
N GLY A 160 8.93 -5.22 7.97
CA GLY A 160 8.72 -4.50 6.71
C GLY A 160 9.28 -3.08 6.77
N GLY A 161 9.32 -2.46 7.96
CA GLY A 161 10.03 -1.21 8.21
C GLY A 161 11.54 -1.36 8.06
N HIS A 162 12.09 -2.50 8.46
CA HIS A 162 13.48 -2.85 8.15
C HIS A 162 13.69 -2.97 6.64
N LEU A 163 12.80 -3.66 5.93
CA LEU A 163 12.90 -3.79 4.48
C LEU A 163 12.81 -2.43 3.77
N ALA A 164 11.89 -1.56 4.20
CA ALA A 164 11.76 -0.21 3.67
C ALA A 164 12.99 0.66 3.98
N SER A 165 13.55 0.58 5.19
CA SER A 165 14.80 1.28 5.55
C SER A 165 16.00 0.73 4.78
N THR A 166 16.03 -0.58 4.48
CA THR A 166 17.05 -1.16 3.59
C THR A 166 16.88 -0.60 2.16
N ALA A 167 15.65 -0.46 1.65
CA ALA A 167 15.43 0.11 0.32
C ALA A 167 15.83 1.58 0.20
N VAL A 168 15.71 2.40 1.25
CA VAL A 168 16.15 3.81 1.25
C VAL A 168 17.65 3.98 1.44
N THR A 169 18.37 2.93 1.86
CA THR A 169 19.83 2.96 2.07
C THR A 169 20.62 2.14 1.04
N HIS A 170 19.99 1.13 0.44
CA HIS A 170 20.60 0.22 -0.54
C HIS A 170 19.84 0.28 -1.86
N PHE A 171 20.10 1.28 -2.65
CA PHE A 171 19.48 1.49 -3.96
C PHE A 171 20.52 1.69 -5.04
N ASP A 172 20.09 1.58 -6.29
CA ASP A 172 20.89 1.91 -7.46
C ASP A 172 20.07 2.70 -8.49
N GLN A 173 20.74 3.23 -9.50
CA GLN A 173 20.13 4.05 -10.55
C GLN A 173 19.58 3.24 -11.74
N GLY A 174 19.61 1.91 -11.67
CA GLY A 174 19.28 1.04 -12.79
C GLY A 174 20.45 0.83 -13.74
N ASP A 175 20.32 -0.14 -14.63
CA ASP A 175 21.29 -0.41 -15.68
C ASP A 175 20.87 0.29 -16.99
N PRO A 176 21.56 1.37 -17.41
CA PRO A 176 21.20 2.09 -18.64
C PRO A 176 21.31 1.25 -19.91
N LYS A 177 22.04 0.12 -19.85
CA LYS A 177 22.19 -0.83 -20.96
C LYS A 177 21.13 -1.91 -20.97
N SER A 178 20.29 -1.99 -19.93
CA SER A 178 19.23 -3.00 -19.88
C SER A 178 18.26 -2.84 -21.07
N PRO A 179 17.88 -3.93 -21.75
CA PRO A 179 16.87 -3.88 -22.80
C PRO A 179 15.48 -3.55 -22.26
N SER A 180 15.22 -3.81 -20.97
CA SER A 180 13.94 -3.57 -20.30
C SER A 180 13.85 -2.16 -19.72
N PRO A 181 12.73 -1.42 -19.92
CA PRO A 181 12.48 -0.17 -19.20
C PRO A 181 12.57 -0.33 -17.68
N VAL A 182 12.09 -1.45 -17.14
CA VAL A 182 12.16 -1.76 -15.70
C VAL A 182 13.62 -1.90 -15.25
N GLY A 183 14.47 -2.57 -16.01
CA GLY A 183 15.90 -2.72 -15.69
C GLY A 183 16.66 -1.40 -15.74
N ARG A 184 16.23 -0.45 -16.58
CA ARG A 184 16.83 0.90 -16.64
C ARG A 184 16.35 1.84 -15.54
N ALA A 185 15.23 1.54 -14.91
CA ALA A 185 14.65 2.40 -13.88
C ALA A 185 15.44 2.33 -12.56
N SER A 186 15.64 3.49 -11.92
CA SER A 186 16.18 3.56 -10.57
C SER A 186 15.25 2.89 -9.55
N CYS A 187 15.80 2.15 -8.60
CA CYS A 187 15.07 1.66 -7.44
C CYS A 187 15.17 2.57 -6.22
N ARG A 188 15.78 3.77 -6.34
CA ARG A 188 15.82 4.74 -5.24
C ARG A 188 14.42 5.31 -5.01
N PRO A 189 13.79 5.11 -3.85
CA PRO A 189 12.55 5.80 -3.54
C PRO A 189 12.81 7.30 -3.33
N ASP A 190 11.78 8.12 -3.53
CA ASP A 190 11.90 9.57 -3.36
C ASP A 190 11.69 9.98 -1.89
N PHE A 191 11.05 9.12 -1.10
CA PHE A 191 10.88 9.26 0.35
C PHE A 191 10.61 7.89 1.03
N GLY A 192 10.91 7.81 2.35
CA GLY A 192 10.67 6.62 3.19
C GLY A 192 9.66 6.89 4.31
N ILE A 193 8.87 5.88 4.68
CA ILE A 193 7.90 5.92 5.78
C ILE A 193 8.07 4.66 6.63
N LEU A 194 8.46 4.82 7.88
CA LEU A 194 8.89 3.73 8.75
C LEU A 194 8.05 3.72 10.03
N ILE A 195 7.18 2.74 10.18
CA ILE A 195 6.25 2.64 11.31
C ILE A 195 6.67 1.50 12.22
N TYR A 196 7.01 1.82 13.47
CA TYR A 196 7.62 0.94 14.47
C TYR A 196 8.66 -0.03 13.86
N PRO A 197 9.62 0.51 13.08
CA PRO A 197 10.51 -0.32 12.28
C PRO A 197 11.52 -1.08 13.13
N VAL A 198 11.87 -2.29 12.72
CA VAL A 198 13.18 -2.84 13.02
C VAL A 198 14.20 -2.08 12.17
N ILE A 199 15.35 -1.70 12.72
CA ILE A 199 16.41 -0.95 12.03
C ILE A 199 17.76 -1.60 12.22
N THR A 200 18.23 -1.70 13.47
CA THR A 200 19.51 -2.33 13.75
C THR A 200 19.41 -3.86 13.72
N MET A 201 20.48 -4.52 13.29
CA MET A 201 20.67 -5.96 13.44
C MET A 201 21.63 -6.28 14.61
N GLY A 202 22.13 -5.25 15.30
CA GLY A 202 22.99 -5.33 16.48
C GLY A 202 22.21 -5.43 17.80
N ALA A 203 22.76 -4.81 18.84
CA ALA A 203 22.11 -4.71 20.15
C ALA A 203 20.81 -3.89 20.05
N GLY A 204 19.73 -4.36 20.68
CA GLY A 204 18.40 -3.72 20.61
C GLY A 204 17.56 -4.10 19.38
N THR A 205 18.03 -5.05 18.57
CA THR A 205 17.23 -5.59 17.47
C THR A 205 16.06 -6.46 17.95
N HIS A 206 15.05 -6.65 17.07
CA HIS A 206 14.09 -7.72 17.23
C HIS A 206 14.73 -9.06 16.81
N GLY A 207 15.05 -9.93 17.79
CA GLY A 207 15.80 -11.16 17.57
C GLY A 207 15.20 -12.13 16.56
N GLY A 208 13.84 -12.19 16.49
CA GLY A 208 13.14 -12.99 15.50
C GLY A 208 13.39 -12.51 14.07
N SER A 209 13.28 -11.22 13.84
CA SER A 209 13.56 -10.61 12.52
C SER A 209 15.02 -10.83 12.09
N ARG A 210 15.97 -10.62 13.00
CA ARG A 210 17.40 -10.87 12.74
C ARG A 210 17.63 -12.32 12.31
N ARG A 211 17.11 -13.28 13.08
CA ARG A 211 17.28 -14.71 12.79
C ARG A 211 16.68 -15.10 11.45
N ASN A 212 15.49 -14.63 11.16
CA ASN A 212 14.82 -14.95 9.90
C ASN A 212 15.52 -14.31 8.70
N LEU A 213 16.07 -13.09 8.85
CA LEU A 213 16.75 -12.35 7.78
C LEU A 213 18.18 -12.88 7.54
N LEU A 214 18.97 -12.99 8.61
CA LEU A 214 20.42 -13.23 8.53
C LEU A 214 20.85 -14.67 8.88
N GLY A 215 19.96 -15.48 9.46
CA GLY A 215 20.29 -16.78 10.02
C GLY A 215 20.59 -16.76 11.54
N VAL A 216 21.00 -17.89 12.09
CA VAL A 216 21.19 -18.06 13.54
C VAL A 216 22.40 -17.29 14.04
N ASP A 217 23.58 -17.49 13.43
CA ASP A 217 24.84 -16.87 13.80
C ASP A 217 25.42 -16.10 12.61
N PRO A 218 24.84 -14.95 12.27
CA PRO A 218 25.29 -14.21 11.09
C PRO A 218 26.69 -13.62 11.31
N PRO A 219 27.53 -13.58 10.26
CA PRO A 219 28.80 -12.88 10.27
C PRO A 219 28.64 -11.41 10.65
N LYS A 220 29.66 -10.85 11.30
CA LYS A 220 29.63 -9.45 11.77
C LYS A 220 29.40 -8.45 10.64
N ASP A 221 30.00 -8.67 9.50
CA ASP A 221 29.82 -7.83 8.29
C ASP A 221 28.38 -7.84 7.79
N GLN A 222 27.66 -8.96 7.87
CA GLN A 222 26.24 -9.02 7.55
C GLN A 222 25.38 -8.25 8.58
N VAL A 223 25.72 -8.36 9.86
CA VAL A 223 25.07 -7.57 10.92
C VAL A 223 25.29 -6.07 10.68
N GLU A 224 26.51 -5.66 10.34
CA GLU A 224 26.83 -4.27 10.02
C GLU A 224 26.09 -3.80 8.75
N LEU A 225 26.11 -4.59 7.68
CA LEU A 225 25.50 -4.25 6.41
C LEU A 225 23.98 -4.03 6.52
N TYR A 226 23.31 -4.86 7.32
CA TYR A 226 21.86 -4.77 7.52
C TYR A 226 21.44 -3.99 8.77
N SER A 227 22.36 -3.36 9.48
CA SER A 227 22.06 -2.31 10.47
C SER A 227 21.91 -0.99 9.73
N ASN A 228 20.67 -0.66 9.35
CA ASN A 228 20.39 0.40 8.37
C ASN A 228 20.76 1.80 8.87
N GLU A 229 20.83 2.03 10.19
CA GLU A 229 21.33 3.26 10.78
C GLU A 229 22.80 3.55 10.41
N LYS A 230 23.56 2.50 10.08
CA LYS A 230 24.96 2.60 9.68
C LYS A 230 25.15 2.80 8.18
N GLN A 231 24.08 2.64 7.40
CA GLN A 231 24.11 2.73 5.94
C GLN A 231 23.54 4.05 5.41
N VAL A 232 23.13 4.95 6.31
CA VAL A 232 22.64 6.27 5.95
C VAL A 232 23.76 7.11 5.35
N THR A 233 23.46 7.76 4.23
CA THR A 233 24.34 8.71 3.53
C THR A 233 23.59 9.99 3.19
N GLN A 234 24.27 11.01 2.69
CA GLN A 234 23.63 12.24 2.21
C GLN A 234 22.68 12.03 1.03
N THR A 235 22.79 10.89 0.33
CA THR A 235 21.90 10.54 -0.78
C THR A 235 20.67 9.73 -0.35
N THR A 236 20.58 9.34 0.93
CA THR A 236 19.40 8.71 1.51
C THR A 236 18.21 9.67 1.38
N PRO A 237 17.03 9.23 0.91
CA PRO A 237 15.87 10.11 0.76
C PRO A 237 15.30 10.55 2.12
N PRO A 238 14.51 11.66 2.16
CA PRO A 238 13.83 12.09 3.38
C PRO A 238 12.93 10.99 3.94
N CYS A 239 12.85 10.88 5.28
CA CYS A 239 12.11 9.82 5.95
C CYS A 239 11.20 10.35 7.07
N TYR A 240 10.00 9.75 7.15
CA TYR A 240 9.09 9.87 8.28
C TYR A 240 9.13 8.61 9.14
N LEU A 241 9.21 8.77 10.46
CA LEU A 241 9.19 7.66 11.42
C LEU A 241 8.10 7.86 12.47
N ALA A 242 7.45 6.78 12.89
CA ALA A 242 6.55 6.78 14.05
C ALA A 242 6.75 5.52 14.88
N HIS A 243 6.78 5.67 16.24
CA HIS A 243 7.02 4.55 17.14
C HIS A 243 6.42 4.81 18.52
N ALA A 244 5.83 3.80 19.16
CA ALA A 244 5.35 3.92 20.53
C ALA A 244 6.50 3.73 21.53
N LYS A 245 6.49 4.53 22.61
CA LYS A 245 7.51 4.44 23.70
C LYS A 245 7.49 3.09 24.40
N ASP A 246 6.33 2.46 24.49
CA ASP A 246 6.06 1.22 25.19
C ASP A 246 6.09 -0.03 24.27
N ASP A 247 6.68 0.10 23.09
CA ASP A 247 6.88 -1.05 22.18
C ASP A 247 7.94 -2.00 22.76
N GLY A 248 7.49 -3.13 23.29
CA GLY A 248 8.37 -4.15 23.88
C GLY A 248 9.07 -5.04 22.85
N PRO A 249 8.36 -5.60 21.85
CA PRO A 249 8.95 -6.44 20.81
C PRO A 249 10.02 -5.75 19.97
N VAL A 250 9.80 -4.50 19.57
CA VAL A 250 10.75 -3.69 18.81
C VAL A 250 11.03 -2.39 19.58
N PRO A 251 12.13 -2.31 20.33
CA PRO A 251 12.42 -1.11 21.12
C PRO A 251 12.45 0.15 20.25
N PRO A 252 11.86 1.30 20.71
CA PRO A 252 11.85 2.56 19.96
C PRO A 252 13.27 3.13 19.73
N LEU A 253 14.28 2.57 20.37
CA LEU A 253 15.68 2.79 20.04
C LEU A 253 15.98 2.61 18.55
N ASN A 254 15.32 1.67 17.87
CA ASN A 254 15.47 1.44 16.44
C ASN A 254 15.16 2.73 15.64
N SER A 255 14.00 3.34 15.87
CA SER A 255 13.62 4.59 15.21
C SER A 255 14.53 5.75 15.57
N ARG A 256 14.95 5.86 16.85
CA ARG A 256 15.88 6.92 17.29
C ARG A 256 17.23 6.83 16.58
N LEU A 257 17.83 5.64 16.52
CA LEU A 257 19.11 5.42 15.83
C LEU A 257 19.05 5.83 14.37
N PHE A 258 17.98 5.45 13.66
CA PHE A 258 17.85 5.80 12.24
C PHE A 258 17.62 7.30 12.04
N HIS A 259 16.77 7.92 12.86
CA HIS A 259 16.51 9.36 12.82
C HIS A 259 17.78 10.18 13.11
N GLU A 260 18.58 9.77 14.12
CA GLU A 260 19.85 10.40 14.45
C GLU A 260 20.86 10.27 13.30
N ALA A 261 20.93 9.10 12.66
CA ALA A 261 21.79 8.89 11.49
C ALA A 261 21.37 9.77 10.31
N LEU A 262 20.06 9.88 10.01
CA LEU A 262 19.54 10.77 8.96
C LEU A 262 19.90 12.24 9.24
N ARG A 263 19.70 12.71 10.47
CA ARG A 263 20.05 14.07 10.87
C ARG A 263 21.55 14.34 10.77
N SER A 264 22.37 13.38 11.21
CA SER A 264 23.84 13.49 11.12
C SER A 264 24.34 13.55 9.68
N ALA A 265 23.63 12.90 8.75
CA ALA A 265 23.90 12.96 7.32
C ALA A 265 23.31 14.19 6.62
N GLY A 266 22.60 15.08 7.34
CA GLY A 266 21.93 16.24 6.77
C GLY A 266 20.68 15.91 5.96
N VAL A 267 20.10 14.72 6.17
CA VAL A 267 18.87 14.27 5.49
C VAL A 267 17.63 14.73 6.27
N GLU A 268 16.63 15.29 5.58
CA GLU A 268 15.39 15.68 6.20
C GLU A 268 14.67 14.46 6.78
N SER A 269 14.27 14.54 8.05
CA SER A 269 13.53 13.48 8.71
C SER A 269 12.63 13.99 9.82
N GLU A 270 11.51 13.30 10.02
CA GLU A 270 10.60 13.53 11.14
C GLU A 270 10.42 12.25 11.92
N TYR A 271 10.49 12.34 13.24
CA TYR A 271 10.23 11.23 14.15
C TYR A 271 9.11 11.58 15.12
N LEU A 272 7.98 10.91 14.97
CA LEU A 272 6.85 10.98 15.88
C LEU A 272 6.96 9.88 16.93
N GLU A 273 7.37 10.25 18.15
CA GLU A 273 7.36 9.34 19.28
C GLU A 273 5.98 9.38 19.96
N LEU A 274 5.24 8.27 19.87
CA LEU A 274 3.93 8.12 20.46
C LEU A 274 4.04 7.69 21.92
N PRO A 275 3.20 8.23 22.84
CA PRO A 275 3.32 7.96 24.29
C PRO A 275 3.06 6.51 24.66
N SER A 276 2.23 5.80 23.88
CA SER A 276 1.82 4.42 24.14
C SER A 276 1.27 3.74 22.89
N GLY A 277 0.86 2.48 23.02
CA GLY A 277 0.22 1.72 21.96
C GLY A 277 0.89 0.37 21.66
N GLY A 278 2.08 0.16 22.19
CA GLY A 278 2.85 -1.07 21.98
C GLY A 278 3.15 -1.34 20.51
N HIS A 279 3.53 -2.57 20.20
CA HIS A 279 3.76 -3.00 18.82
C HIS A 279 2.43 -3.17 18.07
N GLY A 280 2.29 -2.51 16.92
CA GLY A 280 1.03 -2.49 16.16
C GLY A 280 0.06 -1.39 16.60
N LEU A 281 0.47 -0.49 17.51
CA LEU A 281 -0.27 0.72 17.91
C LEU A 281 -1.75 0.43 18.22
N ASN A 282 -1.98 -0.32 19.31
CA ASN A 282 -3.31 -0.76 19.76
C ASN A 282 -4.07 -1.65 18.78
N GLY A 283 -3.36 -2.47 18.01
CA GLY A 283 -3.97 -3.40 17.07
C GLY A 283 -4.57 -2.68 15.84
N TYR A 284 -3.82 -1.70 15.32
CA TYR A 284 -4.13 -0.98 14.08
C TYR A 284 -5.37 -0.10 14.15
N LYS A 285 -5.64 0.53 15.28
CA LYS A 285 -6.82 1.38 15.50
C LYS A 285 -6.64 2.39 16.65
N GLY A 286 -7.53 3.36 16.69
CA GLY A 286 -7.63 4.35 17.77
C GLY A 286 -6.57 5.45 17.69
N PRO A 287 -6.48 6.29 18.77
CA PRO A 287 -5.77 7.58 18.69
C PRO A 287 -4.30 7.50 18.28
N MET A 288 -3.58 6.46 18.74
CA MET A 288 -2.15 6.32 18.38
C MET A 288 -1.96 5.89 16.93
N TRP A 289 -2.86 5.03 16.42
CA TRP A 289 -2.88 4.65 15.02
C TRP A 289 -3.20 5.84 14.10
N GLU A 290 -4.18 6.65 14.47
CA GLU A 290 -4.57 7.85 13.72
C GLU A 290 -3.52 8.97 13.82
N ALA A 291 -2.81 9.09 14.95
CA ALA A 291 -1.80 10.12 15.13
C ALA A 291 -0.66 10.05 14.13
N TRP A 292 -0.11 8.84 13.88
CA TRP A 292 0.96 8.71 12.88
C TRP A 292 0.44 8.98 11.47
N GLN A 293 -0.78 8.59 11.15
CA GLN A 293 -1.39 8.84 9.85
C GLN A 293 -1.56 10.35 9.58
N ASN A 294 -2.06 11.09 10.57
CA ASN A 294 -2.21 12.55 10.47
C ASN A 294 -0.85 13.26 10.39
N GLY A 295 0.12 12.81 11.19
CA GLY A 295 1.50 13.31 11.14
C GLY A 295 2.13 13.08 9.76
N LEU A 296 1.98 11.87 9.21
CA LEU A 296 2.47 11.54 7.88
C LEU A 296 1.88 12.44 6.79
N LEU A 297 0.57 12.65 6.77
CA LEU A 297 -0.07 13.51 5.77
C LEU A 297 0.45 14.97 5.87
N THR A 298 0.69 15.46 7.09
CA THR A 298 1.27 16.77 7.32
C THR A 298 2.71 16.83 6.79
N TRP A 299 3.53 15.84 7.11
CA TRP A 299 4.88 15.74 6.63
C TRP A 299 4.97 15.64 5.10
N MET A 300 4.11 14.81 4.46
CA MET A 300 4.08 14.68 2.99
C MET A 300 3.72 15.99 2.28
N ARG A 301 2.87 16.84 2.89
CA ARG A 301 2.62 18.20 2.37
C ARG A 301 3.87 19.08 2.49
N ARG A 302 4.58 19.02 3.61
CA ARG A 302 5.81 19.80 3.85
C ARG A 302 6.90 19.46 2.83
N ILE A 303 7.08 18.18 2.51
CA ILE A 303 8.05 17.73 1.49
C ILE A 303 7.49 17.80 0.06
N LYS A 304 6.31 18.41 -0.15
CA LYS A 304 5.65 18.61 -1.45
C LYS A 304 5.30 17.36 -2.24
N VAL A 305 5.16 16.22 -1.56
CA VAL A 305 4.63 14.98 -2.16
C VAL A 305 3.12 15.07 -2.34
N LEU A 306 2.42 15.69 -1.39
CA LEU A 306 1.01 16.05 -1.52
C LEU A 306 0.89 17.54 -1.85
N GLY A 307 -0.04 17.89 -2.76
CA GLY A 307 -0.40 19.28 -3.03
C GLY A 307 -0.94 19.96 -1.77
N GLY A 308 -0.66 21.26 -1.59
CA GLY A 308 -1.41 22.11 -0.68
C GLY A 308 -2.85 22.26 -1.17
N PHE A 309 -3.79 22.42 -0.21
CA PHE A 309 -5.14 22.85 -0.53
C PHE A 309 -5.13 24.29 -1.02
#